data_2fc6b78d6b3a925c085f1fbb220ac69f
#
_entry.id   2fc6b78d6b3a925c085f1fbb220ac69f
#
_cell.length_a   1.000
_cell.length_b   1.000
_cell.length_c   1.000
_cell.angle_alpha   90.00
_cell.angle_beta   90.00
_cell.angle_gamma   90.00
#
_symmetry.space_group_name_H-M   'P 1'
#
loop_
_entity.id
_entity.type
_entity.pdbx_description
1 polymer ?
#
loop_
_entity_poly.entity_id
_entity_poly.type
_entity_poly.pdbx_seq_one_letter_code
_entity_poly.pdbx_strand_id
1 'polypeptide(L)'
;IWNMQQYVSSIYSSSYNAAYQKFRTETFLVEQPFRNVLMQSVTENPIYQKLMGVKYILSKQEITGYQQEKKVGDVTVYKNEEVLPIAYVTNQMISEKAYEDLAFPYSQLAFLRFAVGKSVNDTGNPKEMLNSQVKETGAEIPIEDTQAIEKVEDGYHIKSKKIQNVKLKISEEAQKEEILFVQFELKNYKRSKDVSVWLAGVKNKLSARTHIYYNGNTTFTYAVNLKAGQTEVNLGL
;
A
#
# COMPACT_ATOMS: atom_id res chain seq x y z
N ILE A 1 -11.49 -19.97 2.50
CA ILE A 1 -10.08 -20.44 2.37
C ILE A 1 -9.81 -21.56 3.39
N TRP A 2 -10.84 -22.25 3.77
CA TRP A 2 -10.74 -23.36 4.71
C TRP A 2 -10.24 -24.60 3.95
N ASN A 3 -9.22 -25.24 4.47
CA ASN A 3 -8.74 -26.53 3.99
C ASN A 3 -7.93 -26.56 2.67
N MET A 4 -7.17 -25.51 2.36
CA MET A 4 -6.26 -25.56 1.22
C MET A 4 -4.94 -26.30 1.50
N GLN A 5 -4.70 -26.75 2.72
CA GLN A 5 -3.42 -27.35 3.16
C GLN A 5 -2.20 -26.48 2.76
N GLN A 6 -2.41 -25.16 2.74
CA GLN A 6 -1.42 -24.19 2.32
C GLN A 6 -1.21 -23.15 3.44
N TYR A 7 -0.02 -22.62 3.53
CA TYR A 7 0.24 -21.47 4.38
C TYR A 7 -0.42 -20.23 3.77
N VAL A 8 -1.26 -19.57 4.55
CA VAL A 8 -1.95 -18.34 4.15
C VAL A 8 -1.55 -17.20 5.07
N SER A 9 -1.47 -16.00 4.51
CA SER A 9 -1.05 -14.79 5.23
C SER A 9 -2.17 -14.11 6.01
N SER A 10 -3.38 -14.66 5.99
CA SER A 10 -4.54 -14.12 6.70
C SER A 10 -5.16 -15.18 7.59
N ILE A 11 -5.48 -14.80 8.82
CA ILE A 11 -6.14 -15.68 9.79
C ILE A 11 -7.25 -14.92 10.52
N TYR A 12 -8.37 -15.58 10.73
CA TYR A 12 -9.36 -15.13 11.71
C TYR A 12 -8.98 -15.70 13.08
N SER A 13 -8.81 -14.82 14.06
CA SER A 13 -8.52 -15.20 15.44
C SER A 13 -9.30 -14.31 16.41
N SER A 14 -9.80 -14.85 17.48
CA SER A 14 -10.38 -14.08 18.59
C SER A 14 -9.31 -13.39 19.45
N SER A 15 -8.06 -13.81 19.32
CA SER A 15 -6.89 -13.13 19.87
C SER A 15 -5.98 -12.66 18.72
N TYR A 16 -5.33 -11.53 18.88
CA TYR A 16 -4.41 -10.99 17.89
C TYR A 16 -3.07 -10.62 18.54
N ASN A 17 -2.02 -10.66 17.73
CA ASN A 17 -0.70 -10.19 18.16
C ASN A 17 -0.65 -8.66 18.05
N ALA A 18 -0.52 -7.97 19.18
CA ALA A 18 -0.51 -6.51 19.22
C ALA A 18 0.68 -5.89 18.46
N ALA A 19 1.86 -6.53 18.48
CA ALA A 19 3.03 -6.06 17.73
C ALA A 19 2.81 -6.19 16.21
N TYR A 20 2.23 -7.29 15.76
CA TYR A 20 1.86 -7.45 14.35
C TYR A 20 0.78 -6.46 13.92
N GLN A 21 -0.20 -6.18 14.78
CA GLN A 21 -1.23 -5.18 14.51
C GLN A 21 -0.59 -3.79 14.34
N LYS A 22 0.29 -3.41 15.26
CA LYS A 22 1.03 -2.15 15.21
C LYS A 22 1.87 -2.05 13.92
N PHE A 23 2.65 -3.08 13.61
CA PHE A 23 3.44 -3.16 12.39
C PHE A 23 2.59 -2.94 11.14
N ARG A 24 1.45 -3.60 11.04
CA ARG A 24 0.55 -3.47 9.90
C ARG A 24 -0.06 -2.07 9.77
N THR A 25 -0.49 -1.47 10.88
CA THR A 25 -1.19 -0.17 10.87
C THR A 25 -0.25 1.01 10.85
N GLU A 26 0.90 0.94 11.50
CA GLU A 26 1.86 2.05 11.57
C GLU A 26 2.88 2.02 10.41
N THR A 27 3.39 0.84 10.05
CA THR A 27 4.36 0.71 8.96
C THR A 27 3.70 0.70 7.60
N PHE A 28 2.66 -0.15 7.42
CA PHE A 28 1.99 -0.28 6.13
C PHE A 28 0.79 0.65 5.99
N LEU A 29 0.48 1.43 7.04
CA LEU A 29 -0.53 2.48 7.02
C LEU A 29 -1.90 1.95 6.55
N VAL A 30 -2.18 0.71 6.89
CA VAL A 30 -3.42 0.05 6.50
C VAL A 30 -4.56 0.57 7.34
N GLU A 31 -5.68 0.85 6.70
CA GLU A 31 -6.92 1.10 7.40
C GLU A 31 -7.15 0.02 8.46
N GLN A 32 -7.34 0.43 9.71
CA GLN A 32 -7.61 -0.53 10.78
C GLN A 32 -8.85 -1.36 10.44
N PRO A 33 -8.78 -2.69 10.54
CA PRO A 33 -9.92 -3.52 10.27
C PRO A 33 -11.03 -3.19 11.24
N PHE A 34 -12.22 -3.37 10.77
CA PHE A 34 -13.47 -3.19 11.49
C PHE A 34 -13.51 -3.95 12.83
N ARG A 35 -12.75 -5.04 12.93
CA ARG A 35 -12.57 -5.84 14.15
C ARG A 35 -11.09 -6.19 14.30
N ASN A 36 -10.56 -5.95 15.48
CA ASN A 36 -9.17 -6.29 15.82
C ASN A 36 -8.88 -7.81 15.78
N VAL A 37 -9.93 -8.63 15.72
CA VAL A 37 -9.83 -10.09 15.64
C VAL A 37 -9.42 -10.63 14.26
N LEU A 38 -9.38 -9.78 13.24
CA LEU A 38 -8.95 -10.18 11.89
C LEU A 38 -7.46 -9.90 11.70
N MET A 39 -6.66 -10.93 11.77
CA MET A 39 -5.26 -10.91 11.38
C MET A 39 -5.16 -10.97 9.85
N GLN A 40 -5.55 -9.89 9.18
CA GLN A 40 -5.47 -9.81 7.72
C GLN A 40 -4.06 -9.47 7.26
N SER A 41 -3.67 -10.03 6.14
CA SER A 41 -2.50 -9.59 5.40
C SER A 41 -2.80 -8.26 4.68
N VAL A 42 -1.77 -7.51 4.39
CA VAL A 42 -1.82 -6.31 3.55
C VAL A 42 -1.64 -6.75 2.10
N THR A 43 -2.64 -7.44 1.58
CA THR A 43 -2.55 -8.20 0.32
C THR A 43 -2.28 -7.37 -0.90
N GLU A 44 -2.63 -6.09 -0.88
CA GLU A 44 -2.47 -5.18 -2.02
C GLU A 44 -1.14 -4.42 -1.99
N ASN A 45 -0.37 -4.49 -0.89
CA ASN A 45 0.90 -3.78 -0.79
C ASN A 45 2.07 -4.66 -1.28
N PRO A 46 2.77 -4.31 -2.36
CA PRO A 46 3.83 -5.13 -2.93
C PRO A 46 5.06 -5.27 -2.02
N ILE A 47 5.37 -4.27 -1.17
CA ILE A 47 6.46 -4.37 -0.20
C ILE A 47 6.13 -5.41 0.87
N TYR A 48 4.90 -5.36 1.40
CA TYR A 48 4.44 -6.36 2.36
C TYR A 48 4.47 -7.76 1.76
N GLN A 49 4.02 -7.92 0.52
CA GLN A 49 4.00 -9.21 -0.17
C GLN A 49 5.41 -9.80 -0.31
N LYS A 50 6.40 -8.97 -0.70
CA LYS A 50 7.81 -9.37 -0.77
C LYS A 50 8.35 -9.80 0.59
N LEU A 51 8.13 -8.97 1.62
CA LEU A 51 8.63 -9.18 2.98
C LEU A 51 8.02 -10.43 3.64
N MET A 52 6.72 -10.64 3.46
CA MET A 52 5.99 -11.74 4.09
C MET A 52 5.98 -13.03 3.26
N GLY A 53 6.75 -13.08 2.19
CA GLY A 53 6.89 -14.29 1.36
C GLY A 53 5.60 -14.70 0.65
N VAL A 54 4.74 -13.73 0.26
CA VAL A 54 3.50 -14.00 -0.47
C VAL A 54 3.86 -14.36 -1.92
N LYS A 55 4.15 -15.63 -2.12
CA LYS A 55 4.68 -16.15 -3.38
C LYS A 55 3.61 -16.33 -4.46
N TYR A 56 2.39 -16.69 -4.07
CA TYR A 56 1.30 -16.92 -5.01
C TYR A 56 0.06 -16.14 -4.64
N ILE A 57 -0.61 -15.58 -5.66
CA ILE A 57 -1.90 -14.93 -5.54
C ILE A 57 -2.86 -15.61 -6.54
N LEU A 58 -4.07 -15.92 -6.07
CA LEU A 58 -5.16 -16.40 -6.92
C LEU A 58 -6.09 -15.23 -7.20
N SER A 59 -6.27 -14.91 -8.48
CA SER A 59 -7.10 -13.77 -8.89
C SER A 59 -7.85 -14.06 -10.18
N LYS A 60 -9.03 -13.44 -10.31
CA LYS A 60 -9.78 -13.37 -11.58
C LYS A 60 -9.29 -12.22 -12.47
N GLN A 61 -8.59 -11.26 -11.88
CA GLN A 61 -8.04 -10.11 -12.58
C GLN A 61 -6.53 -10.26 -12.70
N GLU A 62 -5.94 -9.59 -13.69
CA GLU A 62 -4.50 -9.52 -13.84
C GLU A 62 -3.87 -8.83 -12.63
N ILE A 63 -2.75 -9.38 -12.15
CA ILE A 63 -1.94 -8.81 -11.06
C ILE A 63 -0.65 -8.30 -11.66
N THR A 64 -0.48 -6.98 -11.68
CA THR A 64 0.74 -6.33 -12.16
C THR A 64 1.94 -6.68 -11.28
N GLY A 65 3.10 -6.92 -11.88
CA GLY A 65 4.32 -7.32 -11.17
C GLY A 65 4.38 -8.81 -10.80
N TYR A 66 3.47 -9.63 -11.34
CA TYR A 66 3.43 -11.07 -11.11
C TYR A 66 3.37 -11.84 -12.43
N GLN A 67 4.03 -12.97 -12.48
CA GLN A 67 3.97 -13.87 -13.62
C GLN A 67 2.73 -14.76 -13.55
N GLN A 68 2.05 -14.92 -14.66
CA GLN A 68 0.98 -15.90 -14.77
C GLN A 68 1.59 -17.30 -14.81
N GLU A 69 1.29 -18.12 -13.81
CA GLU A 69 1.77 -19.49 -13.70
C GLU A 69 0.79 -20.49 -14.32
N LYS A 70 -0.49 -20.41 -13.91
CA LYS A 70 -1.53 -21.35 -14.34
C LYS A 70 -2.91 -20.70 -14.28
N LYS A 71 -3.77 -21.06 -15.24
CA LYS A 71 -5.17 -20.67 -15.22
C LYS A 71 -6.05 -21.91 -15.02
N VAL A 72 -7.01 -21.82 -14.10
CA VAL A 72 -8.00 -22.87 -13.81
C VAL A 72 -9.40 -22.24 -13.78
N GLY A 73 -10.19 -22.48 -14.81
CA GLY A 73 -11.47 -21.82 -15.00
C GLY A 73 -11.27 -20.30 -15.18
N ASP A 74 -11.93 -19.52 -14.34
CA ASP A 74 -11.87 -18.06 -14.33
C ASP A 74 -10.81 -17.49 -13.35
N VAL A 75 -10.09 -18.36 -12.63
CA VAL A 75 -9.05 -17.98 -11.67
C VAL A 75 -7.68 -18.27 -12.25
N THR A 76 -6.79 -17.28 -12.13
CA THR A 76 -5.38 -17.39 -12.51
C THR A 76 -4.51 -17.43 -11.26
N VAL A 77 -3.52 -18.31 -11.25
CA VAL A 77 -2.45 -18.35 -10.26
C VAL A 77 -1.34 -17.44 -10.76
N TYR A 78 -1.04 -16.41 -9.99
CA TYR A 78 0.04 -15.47 -10.23
C TYR A 78 1.18 -15.74 -9.27
N LYS A 79 2.43 -15.73 -9.75
CA LYS A 79 3.64 -15.99 -8.98
C LYS A 79 4.48 -14.73 -8.85
N ASN A 80 4.92 -14.44 -7.64
CA ASN A 80 5.88 -13.39 -7.34
C ASN A 80 7.28 -14.01 -7.23
N GLU A 81 8.16 -13.66 -8.15
CA GLU A 81 9.56 -14.16 -8.16
C GLU A 81 10.46 -13.38 -7.17
N GLU A 82 10.03 -12.23 -6.71
CA GLU A 82 10.84 -11.33 -5.88
C GLU A 82 10.55 -11.43 -4.38
N VAL A 83 9.92 -12.53 -3.92
CA VAL A 83 9.66 -12.70 -2.49
C VAL A 83 10.94 -12.96 -1.71
N LEU A 84 11.04 -12.37 -0.53
CA LEU A 84 12.12 -12.70 0.40
C LEU A 84 11.92 -14.09 1.00
N PRO A 85 12.99 -14.83 1.27
CA PRO A 85 12.90 -16.06 2.01
C PRO A 85 12.45 -15.80 3.47
N ILE A 86 11.92 -16.85 4.13
CA ILE A 86 11.46 -16.77 5.53
C ILE A 86 12.56 -16.28 6.47
N ALA A 87 13.82 -16.59 6.16
CA ALA A 87 14.99 -16.12 6.90
C ALA A 87 16.07 -15.68 5.92
N TYR A 88 16.66 -14.54 6.18
CA TYR A 88 17.80 -14.02 5.44
C TYR A 88 18.76 -13.31 6.39
N VAL A 89 19.99 -13.13 5.96
CA VAL A 89 21.02 -12.43 6.72
C VAL A 89 21.32 -11.09 6.05
N THR A 90 21.42 -10.04 6.85
CA THR A 90 21.86 -8.73 6.39
C THR A 90 22.91 -8.16 7.35
N ASN A 91 23.88 -7.44 6.80
CA ASN A 91 24.82 -6.62 7.57
C ASN A 91 24.38 -5.15 7.66
N GLN A 92 23.22 -4.83 7.11
CA GLN A 92 22.62 -3.50 7.18
C GLN A 92 21.69 -3.43 8.39
N MET A 93 22.04 -2.62 9.37
CA MET A 93 21.28 -2.50 10.62
C MET A 93 20.93 -1.05 10.88
N ILE A 94 19.75 -0.80 11.42
CA ILE A 94 19.33 0.50 11.92
C ILE A 94 18.66 0.38 13.28
N SER A 95 18.82 1.38 14.11
CA SER A 95 18.15 1.47 15.40
C SER A 95 16.64 1.72 15.23
N GLU A 96 15.85 1.32 16.23
CA GLU A 96 14.41 1.65 16.25
C GLU A 96 14.20 3.16 16.11
N LYS A 97 15.05 3.99 16.74
CA LYS A 97 14.97 5.45 16.63
C LYS A 97 15.16 5.92 15.20
N ALA A 98 16.22 5.44 14.52
CA ALA A 98 16.45 5.81 13.11
C ALA A 98 15.34 5.34 12.19
N TYR A 99 14.70 4.21 12.52
CA TYR A 99 13.51 3.73 11.80
C TYR A 99 12.27 4.61 12.04
N GLU A 100 12.01 5.01 13.29
CA GLU A 100 10.87 5.87 13.68
C GLU A 100 10.92 7.25 12.99
N ASP A 101 12.11 7.74 12.65
CA ASP A 101 12.31 8.99 11.91
C ASP A 101 12.01 8.86 10.40
N LEU A 102 11.76 7.64 9.89
CA LEU A 102 11.49 7.41 8.48
C LEU A 102 10.01 7.63 8.16
N ALA A 103 9.74 8.62 7.31
CA ALA A 103 8.40 8.81 6.73
C ALA A 103 8.14 7.79 5.59
N PHE A 104 6.87 7.65 5.20
CA PHE A 104 6.48 6.96 3.97
C PHE A 104 7.13 7.63 2.73
N PRO A 105 7.62 6.87 1.75
CA PRO A 105 7.62 5.41 1.65
C PRO A 105 8.84 4.72 2.29
N TYR A 106 9.80 5.48 2.83
CA TYR A 106 11.07 4.97 3.37
C TYR A 106 10.88 4.00 4.53
N SER A 107 9.88 4.23 5.39
CA SER A 107 9.53 3.32 6.49
C SER A 107 9.16 1.91 6.01
N GLN A 108 8.52 1.78 4.84
CA GLN A 108 8.22 0.47 4.25
C GLN A 108 9.43 -0.14 3.55
N LEU A 109 10.16 0.66 2.77
CA LEU A 109 11.35 0.22 2.03
C LEU A 109 12.48 -0.23 2.95
N ALA A 110 12.58 0.34 4.14
CA ALA A 110 13.62 0.00 5.12
C ALA A 110 13.64 -1.51 5.43
N PHE A 111 12.50 -2.16 5.56
CA PHE A 111 12.40 -3.60 5.84
C PHE A 111 12.90 -4.51 4.72
N LEU A 112 13.02 -4.02 3.50
CA LEU A 112 13.63 -4.79 2.41
C LEU A 112 15.17 -4.75 2.44
N ARG A 113 15.75 -3.88 3.27
CA ARG A 113 17.20 -3.65 3.28
C ARG A 113 17.84 -3.82 4.66
N PHE A 114 17.16 -3.36 5.71
CA PHE A 114 17.74 -3.26 7.05
C PHE A 114 17.08 -4.22 8.03
N ALA A 115 17.89 -4.72 8.97
CA ALA A 115 17.37 -5.24 10.22
C ALA A 115 17.21 -4.09 11.23
N VAL A 116 16.04 -3.97 11.85
CA VAL A 116 15.71 -2.94 12.85
C VAL A 116 15.88 -3.53 14.25
N GLY A 117 16.64 -2.87 15.11
CA GLY A 117 16.90 -3.37 16.46
C GLY A 117 17.02 -2.28 17.53
N LYS A 118 16.72 -2.65 18.79
CA LYS A 118 16.73 -1.69 19.93
C LYS A 118 18.09 -1.17 20.30
N SER A 119 19.10 -2.03 20.22
CA SER A 119 20.45 -1.74 20.73
C SER A 119 21.50 -2.03 19.67
N VAL A 120 21.26 -1.55 18.48
CA VAL A 120 22.18 -1.67 17.35
C VAL A 120 22.72 -0.33 16.95
N ASN A 121 23.93 -0.30 16.40
CA ASN A 121 24.48 0.87 15.77
C ASN A 121 24.00 0.95 14.32
N ASP A 122 23.62 2.15 13.89
CA ASP A 122 23.22 2.37 12.53
C ASP A 122 24.42 2.17 11.57
N THR A 123 24.24 1.38 10.53
CA THR A 123 25.28 1.15 9.51
C THR A 123 25.42 2.32 8.53
N GLY A 124 24.57 3.32 8.65
CA GLY A 124 24.55 4.55 7.87
C GLY A 124 23.21 5.27 8.02
N ASN A 125 23.08 6.42 7.37
CA ASN A 125 21.79 7.14 7.31
C ASN A 125 20.80 6.36 6.42
N PRO A 126 19.73 5.77 6.99
CA PRO A 126 18.83 4.92 6.21
C PRO A 126 18.11 5.67 5.10
N LYS A 127 17.77 6.94 5.30
CA LYS A 127 17.10 7.75 4.28
C LYS A 127 18.03 8.00 3.08
N GLU A 128 19.28 8.36 3.32
CA GLU A 128 20.26 8.57 2.25
C GLU A 128 20.53 7.28 1.47
N MET A 129 20.65 6.17 2.18
CA MET A 129 20.87 4.86 1.56
C MET A 129 19.69 4.37 0.72
N LEU A 130 18.47 4.80 1.05
CA LEU A 130 17.25 4.46 0.29
C LEU A 130 16.93 5.48 -0.81
N ASN A 131 17.40 6.72 -0.72
CA ASN A 131 17.13 7.78 -1.70
C ASN A 131 17.50 7.39 -3.15
N SER A 132 18.57 6.63 -3.33
CA SER A 132 18.96 6.16 -4.67
C SER A 132 17.94 5.22 -5.33
N GLN A 133 16.98 4.70 -4.55
CA GLN A 133 15.93 3.78 -4.99
C GLN A 133 14.57 4.48 -5.18
N VAL A 134 14.46 5.74 -4.74
CA VAL A 134 13.20 6.50 -4.77
C VAL A 134 13.39 7.70 -5.69
N LYS A 135 12.53 7.79 -6.70
CA LYS A 135 12.47 8.93 -7.61
C LYS A 135 11.14 9.65 -7.39
N GLU A 136 11.19 10.94 -7.20
CA GLU A 136 9.99 11.76 -7.16
C GLU A 136 9.47 12.00 -8.58
N THR A 137 8.17 11.92 -8.76
CA THR A 137 7.49 12.23 -10.02
C THR A 137 6.25 13.07 -9.77
N GLY A 138 5.91 13.92 -10.71
CA GLY A 138 4.66 14.66 -10.69
C GLY A 138 3.47 13.71 -10.95
N ALA A 139 2.32 14.03 -10.36
CA ALA A 139 1.09 13.35 -10.66
C ALA A 139 -0.08 14.35 -10.71
N GLU A 140 -1.00 14.14 -11.65
CA GLU A 140 -2.18 15.00 -11.77
C GLU A 140 -3.43 14.20 -12.17
N ILE A 141 -4.59 14.73 -11.77
CA ILE A 141 -5.89 14.26 -12.24
C ILE A 141 -6.31 15.16 -13.39
N PRO A 142 -6.41 14.65 -14.63
CA PRO A 142 -6.97 15.42 -15.75
C PRO A 142 -8.45 15.70 -15.48
N ILE A 143 -8.82 16.97 -15.47
CA ILE A 143 -10.18 17.41 -15.11
C ILE A 143 -11.03 17.81 -16.31
N GLU A 144 -10.54 17.60 -17.53
CA GLU A 144 -11.12 18.12 -18.77
C GLU A 144 -12.57 17.69 -19.00
N ASP A 145 -13.01 16.56 -18.43
CA ASP A 145 -14.33 15.96 -18.69
C ASP A 145 -15.24 15.80 -17.47
N THR A 146 -14.91 16.36 -16.31
CA THR A 146 -15.74 16.17 -15.11
C THR A 146 -16.01 17.44 -14.32
N GLN A 147 -17.29 17.78 -14.16
CA GLN A 147 -17.74 18.85 -13.26
C GLN A 147 -17.65 18.45 -11.77
N ALA A 148 -17.32 17.21 -11.48
CA ALA A 148 -17.27 16.67 -10.13
C ALA A 148 -15.95 16.93 -9.41
N ILE A 149 -14.89 17.26 -10.15
CA ILE A 149 -13.54 17.48 -9.65
C ILE A 149 -13.06 18.85 -10.13
N GLU A 150 -12.55 19.65 -9.21
CA GLU A 150 -11.99 20.96 -9.47
C GLU A 150 -10.56 21.03 -8.93
N LYS A 151 -9.61 21.47 -9.75
CA LYS A 151 -8.25 21.72 -9.29
C LYS A 151 -8.23 22.99 -8.44
N VAL A 152 -7.62 22.91 -7.28
CA VAL A 152 -7.41 24.04 -6.36
C VAL A 152 -5.92 24.19 -6.08
N GLU A 153 -5.50 25.25 -5.41
CA GLU A 153 -4.09 25.55 -5.17
C GLU A 153 -3.33 24.37 -4.54
N ASP A 154 -3.93 23.76 -3.50
CA ASP A 154 -3.30 22.67 -2.72
C ASP A 154 -3.81 21.27 -3.12
N GLY A 155 -4.39 21.07 -4.30
CA GLY A 155 -4.86 19.75 -4.72
C GLY A 155 -6.17 19.74 -5.49
N TYR A 156 -7.13 18.93 -5.07
CA TYR A 156 -8.39 18.73 -5.78
C TYR A 156 -9.59 18.80 -4.84
N HIS A 157 -10.62 19.52 -5.27
CA HIS A 157 -11.90 19.56 -4.60
C HIS A 157 -12.88 18.63 -5.31
N ILE A 158 -13.42 17.63 -4.59
CA ILE A 158 -14.33 16.63 -5.14
C ILE A 158 -15.74 16.91 -4.66
N LYS A 159 -16.65 17.22 -5.58
CA LYS A 159 -18.06 17.63 -5.33
C LYS A 159 -19.06 16.51 -5.59
N SER A 160 -18.62 15.30 -5.90
CA SER A 160 -19.51 14.22 -6.29
C SER A 160 -20.16 13.49 -5.10
N LYS A 161 -21.38 12.99 -5.34
CA LYS A 161 -22.07 12.01 -4.48
C LYS A 161 -22.00 10.58 -5.03
N LYS A 162 -21.47 10.41 -6.23
CA LYS A 162 -21.31 9.13 -6.92
C LYS A 162 -19.83 8.86 -7.11
N ILE A 163 -19.47 7.60 -7.17
CA ILE A 163 -18.09 7.20 -7.50
C ILE A 163 -17.73 7.79 -8.85
N GLN A 164 -16.61 8.50 -8.89
CA GLN A 164 -15.97 8.98 -10.11
C GLN A 164 -14.78 8.09 -10.40
N ASN A 165 -14.72 7.53 -11.60
CA ASN A 165 -13.56 6.80 -12.07
C ASN A 165 -12.79 7.71 -13.01
N VAL A 166 -11.62 8.13 -12.60
CA VAL A 166 -10.72 9.00 -13.36
C VAL A 166 -9.34 8.35 -13.45
N LYS A 167 -8.45 8.99 -14.18
CA LYS A 167 -7.05 8.59 -14.27
C LYS A 167 -6.19 9.53 -13.42
N LEU A 168 -5.24 8.97 -12.68
CA LEU A 168 -4.11 9.70 -12.17
C LEU A 168 -3.00 9.59 -13.21
N LYS A 169 -2.63 10.68 -13.87
CA LYS A 169 -1.49 10.73 -14.79
C LYS A 169 -0.21 10.94 -14.01
N ILE A 170 0.85 10.25 -14.41
CA ILE A 170 2.19 10.34 -13.86
C ILE A 170 3.04 11.08 -14.87
N SER A 171 3.80 12.08 -14.44
CA SER A 171 4.58 12.94 -15.34
C SER A 171 5.71 12.20 -16.07
N GLU A 172 6.18 11.11 -15.48
CA GLU A 172 7.25 10.31 -16.04
C GLU A 172 6.80 8.86 -16.21
N GLU A 173 7.11 8.32 -17.38
CA GLU A 173 6.83 6.94 -17.73
C GLU A 173 7.69 5.98 -16.90
N ALA A 174 7.10 4.90 -16.39
CA ALA A 174 7.82 3.83 -15.74
C ALA A 174 8.75 3.13 -16.76
N GLN A 175 10.06 3.17 -16.52
CA GLN A 175 11.06 2.61 -17.45
C GLN A 175 11.11 1.07 -17.39
N LYS A 176 10.69 0.50 -16.30
CA LYS A 176 10.60 -0.94 -16.03
C LYS A 176 9.42 -1.19 -15.10
N GLU A 177 9.24 -2.40 -14.59
CA GLU A 177 8.34 -2.64 -13.48
C GLU A 177 8.83 -1.90 -12.24
N GLU A 178 8.00 -1.02 -11.70
CA GLU A 178 8.30 -0.12 -10.58
C GLU A 178 7.14 -0.09 -9.59
N ILE A 179 7.39 0.41 -8.39
CA ILE A 179 6.34 0.63 -7.39
C ILE A 179 6.07 2.13 -7.31
N LEU A 180 4.83 2.51 -7.61
CA LEU A 180 4.34 3.87 -7.37
C LEU A 180 3.88 4.02 -5.93
N PHE A 181 4.46 4.98 -5.23
CA PHE A 181 4.04 5.41 -3.91
C PHE A 181 3.26 6.72 -4.02
N VAL A 182 2.04 6.73 -3.50
CA VAL A 182 1.19 7.94 -3.48
C VAL A 182 0.73 8.20 -2.06
N GLN A 183 0.84 9.45 -1.62
CA GLN A 183 0.31 9.89 -0.34
C GLN A 183 -0.40 11.23 -0.52
N PHE A 184 -1.57 11.37 0.11
CA PHE A 184 -2.29 12.63 0.19
C PHE A 184 -3.15 12.71 1.45
N GLU A 185 -3.53 13.92 1.83
CA GLU A 185 -4.37 14.19 2.98
C GLU A 185 -5.80 14.56 2.56
N LEU A 186 -6.76 14.12 3.36
CA LEU A 186 -8.16 14.52 3.24
C LEU A 186 -8.42 15.77 4.08
N LYS A 187 -8.79 16.86 3.43
CA LYS A 187 -9.19 18.13 4.07
C LYS A 187 -10.70 18.37 3.84
N ASN A 188 -11.36 19.07 4.75
CA ASN A 188 -12.73 19.55 4.61
C ASN A 188 -13.80 18.47 4.30
N TYR A 189 -13.57 17.23 4.70
CA TYR A 189 -14.50 16.13 4.49
C TYR A 189 -15.71 16.19 5.44
N LYS A 190 -16.85 15.65 4.99
CA LYS A 190 -18.05 15.54 5.83
C LYS A 190 -17.87 14.41 6.86
N ARG A 191 -17.70 14.79 8.12
CA ARG A 191 -17.46 13.86 9.25
C ARG A 191 -18.56 12.81 9.48
N SER A 192 -19.75 13.03 8.94
CA SER A 192 -20.89 12.12 9.04
C SER A 192 -20.97 11.07 7.96
N LYS A 193 -19.99 11.01 7.02
CA LYS A 193 -19.96 10.05 5.94
C LYS A 193 -18.58 9.41 5.81
N ASP A 194 -18.58 8.16 5.33
CA ASP A 194 -17.37 7.49 4.90
C ASP A 194 -16.81 8.16 3.64
N VAL A 195 -15.50 8.27 3.57
CA VAL A 195 -14.77 8.66 2.35
C VAL A 195 -13.90 7.48 1.94
N SER A 196 -14.01 7.04 0.72
CA SER A 196 -13.20 5.95 0.18
C SER A 196 -12.57 6.37 -1.13
N VAL A 197 -11.30 6.05 -1.31
CA VAL A 197 -10.54 6.27 -2.55
C VAL A 197 -9.85 4.97 -2.94
N TRP A 198 -9.90 4.65 -4.22
CA TRP A 198 -9.25 3.49 -4.80
C TRP A 198 -8.16 3.95 -5.77
N LEU A 199 -6.94 3.48 -5.60
CA LEU A 199 -5.85 3.67 -6.57
C LEU A 199 -5.41 2.30 -7.09
N ALA A 200 -5.50 2.10 -8.40
CA ALA A 200 -5.19 0.81 -9.04
C ALA A 200 -5.90 -0.40 -8.37
N GLY A 201 -7.11 -0.19 -7.86
CA GLY A 201 -7.89 -1.21 -7.15
C GLY A 201 -7.62 -1.30 -5.65
N VAL A 202 -6.55 -0.69 -5.14
CA VAL A 202 -6.24 -0.64 -3.70
C VAL A 202 -7.12 0.41 -3.03
N LYS A 203 -7.83 0.02 -1.99
CA LYS A 203 -8.77 0.89 -1.27
C LYS A 203 -8.16 1.47 -0.01
N ASN A 204 -8.29 2.79 0.16
CA ASN A 204 -8.21 3.45 1.45
C ASN A 204 -9.57 4.04 1.86
N LYS A 205 -9.82 4.10 3.15
CA LYS A 205 -11.09 4.58 3.71
C LYS A 205 -10.87 5.40 4.97
N LEU A 206 -11.58 6.51 5.07
CA LEU A 206 -11.85 7.21 6.31
C LEU A 206 -13.30 6.94 6.71
N SER A 207 -13.52 6.33 7.88
CA SER A 207 -14.86 6.07 8.37
C SER A 207 -15.53 7.35 8.89
N ALA A 208 -16.87 7.39 8.82
CA ALA A 208 -17.66 8.45 9.45
C ALA A 208 -17.38 8.53 10.96
N ARG A 209 -17.33 9.73 11.53
CA ARG A 209 -17.12 9.91 12.99
C ARG A 209 -18.18 9.26 13.86
N THR A 210 -19.37 9.09 13.32
CA THR A 210 -20.47 8.40 13.99
C THR A 210 -20.35 6.89 13.96
N HIS A 211 -19.38 6.37 13.21
CA HIS A 211 -19.15 4.94 13.12
C HIS A 211 -18.55 4.41 14.42
N ILE A 212 -19.08 3.29 14.92
CA ILE A 212 -18.62 2.67 16.18
C ILE A 212 -17.12 2.30 16.17
N TYR A 213 -16.57 2.10 14.97
CA TYR A 213 -15.15 1.82 14.75
C TYR A 213 -14.53 2.92 13.85
N TYR A 214 -14.57 4.16 14.34
CA TYR A 214 -13.92 5.27 13.66
C TYR A 214 -12.41 5.03 13.55
N ASN A 215 -11.88 5.06 12.34
CA ASN A 215 -10.47 4.77 12.09
C ASN A 215 -9.55 5.99 12.09
N GLY A 216 -10.09 7.21 11.97
CA GLY A 216 -9.30 8.44 11.97
C GLY A 216 -8.33 8.59 10.79
N ASN A 217 -8.44 7.75 9.76
CA ASN A 217 -7.51 7.69 8.63
C ASN A 217 -7.70 8.90 7.70
N THR A 218 -7.03 10.00 7.99
CA THR A 218 -7.08 11.23 7.17
C THR A 218 -5.96 11.31 6.13
N THR A 219 -4.93 10.48 6.25
CA THR A 219 -3.82 10.40 5.31
C THR A 219 -3.90 9.08 4.56
N PHE A 220 -4.15 9.15 3.27
CA PHE A 220 -4.23 7.97 2.41
C PHE A 220 -2.88 7.70 1.75
N THR A 221 -2.42 6.47 1.87
CA THR A 221 -1.15 6.01 1.30
C THR A 221 -1.37 4.80 0.44
N TYR A 222 -0.64 4.73 -0.66
CA TYR A 222 -0.72 3.64 -1.62
C TYR A 222 0.67 3.22 -2.06
N ALA A 223 0.87 1.93 -2.22
CA ALA A 223 1.99 1.34 -2.91
C ALA A 223 1.42 0.37 -3.95
N VAL A 224 1.60 0.67 -5.22
CA VAL A 224 1.02 -0.10 -6.33
C VAL A 224 2.07 -0.39 -7.40
N ASN A 225 2.03 -1.58 -7.99
CA ASN A 225 2.93 -1.93 -9.07
C ASN A 225 2.54 -1.20 -10.37
N LEU A 226 3.53 -0.65 -11.06
CA LEU A 226 3.42 -0.15 -12.42
C LEU A 226 4.09 -1.11 -13.40
N LYS A 227 3.51 -1.25 -14.59
CA LYS A 227 4.16 -1.89 -15.74
C LYS A 227 5.13 -0.92 -16.41
N ALA A 228 6.16 -1.44 -17.07
CA ALA A 228 6.97 -0.64 -17.98
C ALA A 228 6.08 0.07 -19.02
N GLY A 229 6.37 1.32 -19.31
CA GLY A 229 5.58 2.15 -20.22
C GLY A 229 4.30 2.75 -19.62
N GLN A 230 3.99 2.47 -18.37
CA GLN A 230 2.78 2.97 -17.75
C GLN A 230 2.94 4.44 -17.30
N THR A 231 2.01 5.29 -17.75
CA THR A 231 1.95 6.73 -17.44
C THR A 231 0.70 7.12 -16.67
N GLU A 232 -0.21 6.18 -16.41
CA GLU A 232 -1.46 6.46 -15.71
C GLU A 232 -1.95 5.28 -14.89
N VAL A 233 -2.69 5.56 -13.81
CA VAL A 233 -3.36 4.57 -12.97
C VAL A 233 -4.83 4.94 -12.75
N ASN A 234 -5.68 3.93 -12.58
CA ASN A 234 -7.10 4.16 -12.27
C ASN A 234 -7.25 4.71 -10.87
N LEU A 235 -8.03 5.77 -10.75
CA LEU A 235 -8.37 6.43 -9.50
C LEU A 235 -9.90 6.47 -9.36
N GLY A 236 -10.44 5.83 -8.32
CA GLY A 236 -11.84 5.86 -7.93
C GLY A 236 -12.03 6.79 -6.73
N LEU A 237 -12.91 7.78 -6.86
CA LEU A 237 -13.16 8.84 -5.87
C LEU A 237 -14.61 8.80 -5.38
#